data_5388ce6d4073a36cbd3072c8b9508186
#
_entry.id   5388ce6d4073a36cbd3072c8b9508186
#
_cell.length_a   1.000
_cell.length_b   1.000
_cell.length_c   1.000
_cell.angle_alpha   90.00
_cell.angle_beta   90.00
_cell.angle_gamma   90.00
#
_symmetry.space_group_name_H-M   'P 1'
#
loop_
_entity.id
_entity.type
_entity.pdbx_description
1 polymer ?
#
loop_
_entity_poly.entity_id
_entity_poly.type
_entity_poly.pdbx_seq_one_letter_code
_entity_poly.pdbx_strand_id
1 'polypeptide(L)'
;MKLAFIAYRDVLDDRVATSLDEIGIDFYTEWEEVKGKGHKTDAHLGNRPFPGYNTVRMIAFEKEELLEKLIFKINELNSIVEREDDKIRLFQLPLE
;
A
#
# COMPACT_ATOMS: atom_id res chain seq x y z
N MET A 1 17.91 8.73 3.56
CA MET A 1 17.07 7.53 3.64
C MET A 1 15.63 7.90 3.95
N LYS A 2 14.68 7.23 3.33
CA LYS A 2 13.26 7.45 3.60
C LYS A 2 12.56 6.13 3.88
N LEU A 3 11.51 6.20 4.66
CA LEU A 3 10.67 5.06 4.98
C LEU A 3 9.29 5.27 4.34
N ALA A 4 8.79 4.27 3.64
CA ALA A 4 7.46 4.31 3.07
C ALA A 4 6.58 3.21 3.66
N PHE A 5 5.33 3.55 3.92
CA PHE A 5 4.29 2.58 4.26
C PHE A 5 3.26 2.62 3.16
N ILE A 6 2.87 1.45 2.67
CA ILE A 6 1.72 1.34 1.78
C ILE A 6 0.67 0.49 2.46
N ALA A 7 -0.56 0.98 2.43
CA ALA A 7 -1.71 0.31 3.03
C ALA A 7 -2.79 0.13 1.98
N TYR A 8 -3.36 -1.06 1.89
CA TYR A 8 -4.32 -1.39 0.86
C TYR A 8 -5.16 -2.59 1.29
N ARG A 9 -6.27 -2.80 0.62
CA ARG A 9 -7.11 -3.97 0.88
C ARG A 9 -6.37 -5.24 0.48
N ASP A 10 -6.57 -6.29 1.26
CA ASP A 10 -5.90 -7.58 1.05
C ASP A 10 -6.14 -8.18 -0.34
N VAL A 11 -7.29 -7.90 -0.94
CA VAL A 11 -7.60 -8.39 -2.29
C VAL A 11 -6.65 -7.84 -3.35
N LEU A 12 -5.94 -6.77 -3.05
CA LEU A 12 -4.98 -6.14 -3.96
C LEU A 12 -3.55 -6.65 -3.76
N ASP A 13 -3.33 -7.54 -2.79
CA ASP A 13 -1.97 -7.93 -2.43
C ASP A 13 -1.18 -8.56 -3.58
N ASP A 14 -1.78 -9.43 -4.35
CA ASP A 14 -1.10 -10.04 -5.50
C ASP A 14 -0.66 -8.99 -6.52
N ARG A 15 -1.54 -8.01 -6.77
CA ARG A 15 -1.25 -6.93 -7.71
C ARG A 15 -0.13 -6.03 -7.20
N VAL A 16 -0.16 -5.73 -5.91
CA VAL A 16 0.89 -4.91 -5.28
C VAL A 16 2.22 -5.67 -5.30
N ALA A 17 2.23 -6.94 -4.93
CA ALA A 17 3.43 -7.76 -4.94
C ALA A 17 4.06 -7.81 -6.33
N THR A 18 3.25 -8.04 -7.37
CA THR A 18 3.72 -8.04 -8.76
C THR A 18 4.32 -6.70 -9.14
N SER A 19 3.66 -5.60 -8.75
CA SER A 19 4.13 -4.26 -9.07
C SER A 19 5.45 -3.93 -8.40
N LEU A 20 5.63 -4.32 -7.14
CA LEU A 20 6.90 -4.14 -6.44
C LEU A 20 8.03 -4.90 -7.13
N ASP A 21 7.75 -6.14 -7.52
CA ASP A 21 8.71 -6.97 -8.21
C ASP A 21 9.13 -6.35 -9.54
N GLU A 22 8.18 -5.83 -10.31
CA GLU A 22 8.44 -5.18 -11.59
C GLU A 22 9.38 -3.98 -11.49
N ILE A 23 9.33 -3.24 -10.40
CA ILE A 23 10.19 -2.06 -10.21
C ILE A 23 11.44 -2.37 -9.40
N GLY A 24 11.66 -3.64 -9.04
CA GLY A 24 12.89 -4.07 -8.39
C GLY A 24 12.91 -3.95 -6.88
N ILE A 25 11.75 -3.90 -6.24
CA ILE A 25 11.65 -3.86 -4.78
C ILE A 25 11.37 -5.28 -4.27
N ASP A 26 12.40 -5.91 -3.72
CA ASP A 26 12.31 -7.26 -3.15
C ASP A 26 12.58 -7.25 -1.64
N PHE A 27 12.54 -6.08 -1.03
CA PHE A 27 12.82 -5.89 0.39
C PHE A 27 11.68 -5.10 1.05
N TYR A 28 11.10 -5.66 2.10
CA TYR A 28 9.99 -5.04 2.81
C TYR A 28 9.69 -5.83 4.08
N THR A 29 8.92 -5.20 4.97
CA THR A 29 8.25 -5.88 6.07
C THR A 29 6.76 -5.79 5.83
N GLU A 30 6.05 -6.88 5.98
CA GLU A 30 4.64 -6.95 5.68
C GLU A 30 3.84 -7.32 6.91
N TRP A 31 2.71 -6.66 7.09
CA TRP A 31 1.70 -7.02 8.08
C TRP A 31 0.39 -7.33 7.35
N GLU A 32 -0.20 -8.48 7.65
CA GLU A 32 -1.49 -8.89 7.10
C GLU A 32 -2.60 -8.75 8.13
N GLU A 33 -3.84 -8.78 7.67
CA GLU A 33 -5.03 -8.72 8.52
C GLU A 33 -5.06 -7.47 9.42
N VAL A 34 -4.70 -6.34 8.85
CA VAL A 34 -4.69 -5.07 9.57
C VAL A 34 -6.07 -4.41 9.43
N LYS A 35 -6.63 -3.99 10.54
CA LYS A 35 -7.89 -3.26 10.56
C LYS A 35 -7.65 -1.80 10.22
N GLY A 36 -8.55 -1.21 9.43
CA GLY A 36 -8.42 0.17 9.06
C GLY A 36 -9.78 0.83 8.87
N LYS A 37 -9.81 2.14 9.13
CA LYS A 37 -11.01 2.96 8.92
C LYS A 37 -10.57 4.36 8.55
N GLY A 38 -11.00 4.81 7.37
CA GLY A 38 -10.80 6.20 6.96
C GLY A 38 -12.00 7.05 7.35
N HIS A 39 -11.81 8.36 7.31
CA HIS A 39 -12.91 9.29 7.51
C HIS A 39 -13.84 9.24 6.29
N LYS A 40 -15.11 8.99 6.51
CA LYS A 40 -16.13 8.87 5.45
C LYS A 40 -15.88 7.71 4.48
N THR A 41 -15.05 6.73 4.84
CA THR A 41 -14.87 5.52 4.05
C THR A 41 -15.40 4.32 4.83
N ASP A 42 -15.59 3.20 4.13
CA ASP A 42 -15.99 1.96 4.77
C ASP A 42 -14.86 1.43 5.65
N ALA A 43 -15.22 0.93 6.82
CA ALA A 43 -14.25 0.34 7.74
C ALA A 43 -13.84 -1.04 7.29
N HIS A 44 -12.53 -1.34 7.33
CA HIS A 44 -11.97 -2.65 7.04
C HIS A 44 -11.60 -3.33 8.37
N LEU A 45 -12.62 -3.83 9.06
CA LEU A 45 -12.48 -4.37 10.41
C LEU A 45 -12.62 -5.89 10.48
N GLY A 46 -12.78 -6.54 9.32
CA GLY A 46 -12.88 -8.01 9.27
C GLY A 46 -14.23 -8.58 9.66
N ASN A 47 -15.24 -7.72 9.90
CA ASN A 47 -16.55 -8.15 10.39
C ASN A 47 -17.71 -7.75 9.48
N ARG A 48 -17.45 -7.50 8.21
CA ARG A 48 -18.46 -7.09 7.24
C ARG A 48 -18.91 -8.29 6.40
N PRO A 49 -20.06 -8.20 5.68
CA PRO A 49 -20.51 -9.27 4.79
C PRO A 49 -19.47 -9.67 3.73
N PHE A 50 -18.69 -8.71 3.28
CA PHE A 50 -17.52 -8.98 2.46
C PHE A 50 -16.30 -8.52 3.25
N PRO A 51 -15.93 -9.28 4.28
CA PRO A 51 -14.89 -8.85 5.19
C PRO A 51 -13.57 -8.74 4.45
N GLY A 52 -12.90 -7.67 4.67
CA GLY A 52 -11.58 -7.47 4.18
C GLY A 52 -10.75 -6.87 5.28
N TYR A 53 -9.49 -7.16 5.23
CA TYR A 53 -8.50 -6.52 6.04
C TYR A 53 -7.61 -5.69 5.14
N ASN A 54 -6.85 -4.80 5.73
CA ASN A 54 -5.76 -4.14 5.03
C ASN A 54 -4.49 -4.97 5.18
N THR A 55 -3.64 -4.88 4.17
CA THR A 55 -2.26 -5.32 4.25
C THR A 55 -1.40 -4.06 4.26
N VAL A 56 -0.34 -4.07 5.04
CA VAL A 56 0.59 -2.94 5.14
C VAL A 56 2.00 -3.45 4.84
N ARG A 57 2.70 -2.75 3.97
CA ARG A 57 4.12 -3.01 3.72
C ARG A 57 4.94 -1.80 4.10
N MET A 58 6.04 -2.03 4.78
CA MET A 58 7.01 -1.00 5.15
C MET A 58 8.28 -1.23 4.34
N ILE A 59 8.76 -0.20 3.67
CA ILE A 59 9.92 -0.28 2.79
C ILE A 59 10.87 0.85 3.12
N ALA A 60 12.13 0.52 3.39
CA ALA A 60 13.17 1.52 3.64
C ALA A 60 13.95 1.77 2.35
N PHE A 61 14.09 3.02 1.97
CA PHE A 61 14.74 3.41 0.72
C PHE A 61 16.03 4.16 1.00
N GLU A 62 17.13 3.69 0.45
CA GLU A 62 18.39 4.41 0.44
C GLU A 62 18.44 5.39 -0.73
N LYS A 63 17.81 5.03 -1.84
CA LYS A 63 17.80 5.83 -3.08
C LYS A 63 16.43 6.42 -3.33
N GLU A 64 16.37 7.72 -3.49
CA GLU A 64 15.17 8.48 -3.80
C GLU A 64 14.51 8.00 -5.11
N GLU A 65 15.32 7.62 -6.07
CA GLU A 65 14.84 7.18 -7.39
C GLU A 65 13.90 5.99 -7.31
N LEU A 66 14.19 5.04 -6.45
CA LEU A 66 13.37 3.85 -6.29
C LEU A 66 12.04 4.20 -5.61
N LEU A 67 12.08 5.12 -4.64
CA LEU A 67 10.85 5.63 -4.02
C LEU A 67 9.98 6.35 -5.03
N GLU A 68 10.56 7.15 -5.91
CA GLU A 68 9.82 7.83 -6.97
C GLU A 68 9.14 6.84 -7.92
N LYS A 69 9.82 5.75 -8.26
CA LYS A 69 9.23 4.67 -9.06
C LYS A 69 8.03 4.03 -8.35
N LEU A 70 8.15 3.84 -7.05
CA LEU A 70 7.05 3.30 -6.26
C LEU A 70 5.85 4.25 -6.26
N ILE A 71 6.09 5.53 -6.03
CA ILE A 71 5.02 6.54 -6.04
C ILE A 71 4.31 6.57 -7.40
N PHE A 72 5.07 6.55 -8.48
CA PHE A 72 4.52 6.51 -9.82
C PHE A 72 3.65 5.27 -10.02
N LYS A 73 4.14 4.10 -9.61
CA LYS A 73 3.41 2.84 -9.76
C LYS A 73 2.13 2.83 -8.95
N ILE A 74 2.16 3.35 -7.72
CA ILE A 74 0.96 3.43 -6.88
C ILE A 74 -0.08 4.35 -7.51
N ASN A 75 0.34 5.51 -8.03
CA ASN A 75 -0.57 6.43 -8.72
C ASN A 75 -1.19 5.77 -9.95
N GLU A 76 -0.41 4.99 -10.69
CA GLU A 76 -0.90 4.26 -11.85
C GLU A 76 -1.97 3.24 -11.46
N LEU A 77 -1.71 2.47 -10.40
CA LEU A 77 -2.68 1.49 -9.89
C LEU A 77 -3.94 2.18 -9.39
N ASN A 78 -3.81 3.31 -8.70
CA ASN A 78 -4.95 4.04 -8.16
C ASN A 78 -5.80 4.70 -9.25
N SER A 79 -5.22 4.97 -10.41
CA SER A 79 -5.94 5.64 -11.51
C SER A 79 -7.11 4.81 -12.06
N ILE A 80 -7.07 3.50 -11.86
CA ILE A 80 -8.13 2.60 -12.34
C ILE A 80 -9.07 2.14 -11.23
N VAL A 81 -8.84 2.60 -10.00
CA VAL A 81 -9.70 2.27 -8.86
C VAL A 81 -10.83 3.29 -8.77
N GLU A 82 -12.07 2.81 -8.79
CA GLU A 82 -13.24 3.69 -8.77
C GLU A 82 -13.59 4.21 -7.38
N ARG A 83 -13.47 3.35 -6.37
CA ARG A 83 -13.85 3.71 -4.99
C ARG A 83 -12.66 4.23 -4.23
N GLU A 84 -12.87 5.34 -3.52
CA GLU A 84 -11.81 5.99 -2.74
C GLU A 84 -11.25 5.08 -1.65
N ASP A 85 -12.10 4.27 -1.01
CA ASP A 85 -11.66 3.37 0.05
C ASP A 85 -10.91 2.13 -0.45
N ASP A 86 -10.87 1.93 -1.77
CA ASP A 86 -10.11 0.84 -2.39
C ASP A 86 -8.74 1.28 -2.90
N LYS A 87 -8.44 2.57 -2.83
CA LYS A 87 -7.15 3.08 -3.28
C LYS A 87 -6.03 2.70 -2.32
N ILE A 88 -4.86 2.45 -2.90
CA ILE A 88 -3.66 2.20 -2.13
C ILE A 88 -3.18 3.53 -1.56
N ARG A 89 -2.89 3.54 -0.25
CA ARG A 89 -2.39 4.74 0.42
C ARG A 89 -0.91 4.58 0.68
N LEU A 90 -0.16 5.63 0.38
CA LEU A 90 1.28 5.66 0.61
C LEU A 90 1.60 6.80 1.57
N PHE A 91 2.38 6.48 2.59
CA PHE A 91 2.88 7.46 3.55
C PHE A 91 4.40 7.39 3.54
N GLN A 92 5.06 8.52 3.56
CA GLN A 92 6.51 8.53 3.62
C GLN A 92 7.02 9.42 4.74
N LEU A 93 8.11 8.99 5.33
CA LEU A 93 8.78 9.69 6.42
C LEU A 93 10.27 9.75 6.13
N PRO A 94 10.91 10.89 6.38
CA PRO A 94 12.38 10.95 6.31
C PRO A 94 12.97 10.22 7.52
N LEU A 95 14.09 9.53 7.29
CA LEU A 95 14.87 8.92 8.36
C LEU A 95 16.15 9.72 8.51
N GLU A 96 16.46 10.07 9.72
CA GLU A 96 17.68 10.80 10.04
C GLU A 96 18.82 9.87 10.45
#